data_288ca64bae930916d4cc045af4bece5d
#
_entry.id   288ca64bae930916d4cc045af4bece5d
#
_cell.length_a   1.000
_cell.length_b   1.000
_cell.length_c   1.000
_cell.angle_alpha   90.00
_cell.angle_beta   90.00
_cell.angle_gamma   90.00
#
_symmetry.space_group_name_H-M   'P 1'
#
loop_
_entity.id
_entity.type
_entity.pdbx_description
1 polymer ?
#
loop_
_entity_poly.entity_id
_entity_poly.type
_entity_poly.pdbx_seq_one_letter_code
_entity_poly.pdbx_strand_id
1 'polypeptide(L)'
;LFFLILFYPHLFGYLSTIFSESMFYYALLFFAESAVLYIYYYGWHWLQGGIRKWIHLGLGLSLNVVGTCLMLLANSWLTFMMSPAGVDAAGVFGGDTWAAMNNFLWHPINIHRFVANIAYGGSIVGAYAAFKFLTAGSQEERAHYDWMGYNANFIAICALLPLPFAGYYLAAEMYLYSQQMGITLMGGIFAWLFIIQAVLIGTLFLSANYYLWCGMGRSDGAKRYTKYIKYIAIVLVGAFLVWFTPHTLVLTNEELKALGGPHHKILGPLGIMPAKNTAVNVMIIFTALSFMFYRRANKVATVSWVNAGNAIQVALFTAGILNIMFLGIYHGYFTNTVYKVAASIPQVLTTVVVIVGSITLDSFIYKNSKEVAPLHWGRIPGRAMYALFLLAVAFTWLMGLMGYIRSGIRQHWHVLDIMRDGSVDAFTPTLGFAANVVSVAAIIFMAMVIFVFWIAQVSSNKTLPSGYWKE
;
A
#
# COMPACT_ATOMS: atom_id res chain seq x y z
N LEU A 1 -7.58 15.03 -15.26
CA LEU A 1 -7.59 15.99 -16.38
C LEU A 1 -8.59 17.13 -16.18
N PHE A 2 -9.87 16.86 -15.93
CA PHE A 2 -10.90 17.91 -15.78
C PHE A 2 -10.52 18.99 -14.76
N PHE A 3 -10.08 18.62 -13.56
CA PHE A 3 -9.62 19.59 -12.56
C PHE A 3 -8.35 20.33 -12.98
N LEU A 4 -7.46 19.68 -13.73
CA LEU A 4 -6.26 20.31 -14.24
C LEU A 4 -6.60 21.42 -15.26
N ILE A 5 -7.57 21.15 -16.15
CA ILE A 5 -8.08 22.13 -17.12
C ILE A 5 -8.70 23.33 -16.40
N LEU A 6 -9.52 23.09 -15.37
CA LEU A 6 -10.25 24.14 -14.68
C LEU A 6 -9.37 25.00 -13.78
N PHE A 7 -8.47 24.38 -13.02
CA PHE A 7 -7.72 25.09 -11.98
C PHE A 7 -6.32 25.50 -12.41
N TYR A 8 -5.75 24.84 -13.42
CA TYR A 8 -4.41 25.09 -13.91
C TYR A 8 -4.37 25.15 -15.45
N PRO A 9 -5.10 26.08 -16.09
CA PRO A 9 -5.23 26.09 -17.56
C PRO A 9 -3.89 26.28 -18.28
N HIS A 10 -2.99 27.11 -17.77
CA HIS A 10 -1.67 27.32 -18.38
C HIS A 10 -0.79 26.07 -18.24
N LEU A 11 -0.75 25.44 -17.05
CA LEU A 11 -0.05 24.18 -16.85
C LEU A 11 -0.65 23.09 -17.77
N PHE A 12 -1.98 23.02 -17.88
CA PHE A 12 -2.62 22.07 -18.78
C PHE A 12 -2.20 22.34 -20.24
N GLY A 13 -2.21 23.61 -20.68
CA GLY A 13 -1.70 24.01 -21.98
C GLY A 13 -0.27 23.54 -22.22
N TYR A 14 0.62 23.79 -21.26
CA TYR A 14 2.02 23.36 -21.32
C TYR A 14 2.15 21.82 -21.39
N LEU A 15 1.46 21.09 -20.53
CA LEU A 15 1.49 19.62 -20.57
C LEU A 15 0.85 19.06 -21.83
N SER A 16 -0.18 19.71 -22.39
CA SER A 16 -0.83 19.24 -23.62
C SER A 16 0.06 19.41 -24.86
N THR A 17 0.98 20.37 -24.90
CA THR A 17 1.95 20.49 -25.98
C THR A 17 2.97 19.33 -25.96
N ILE A 18 3.32 18.84 -24.78
CA ILE A 18 4.29 17.76 -24.60
C ILE A 18 3.63 16.37 -24.75
N PHE A 19 2.44 16.22 -24.20
CA PHE A 19 1.76 14.93 -24.01
C PHE A 19 0.48 14.75 -24.83
N SER A 20 0.28 15.54 -25.92
CA SER A 20 -0.92 15.47 -26.74
C SER A 20 -1.25 14.06 -27.22
N GLU A 21 -0.27 13.34 -27.72
CA GLU A 21 -0.43 11.94 -28.17
C GLU A 21 -0.83 11.01 -27.02
N SER A 22 -0.13 11.09 -25.88
CA SER A 22 -0.42 10.24 -24.72
C SER A 22 -1.77 10.57 -24.11
N MET A 23 -2.22 11.84 -24.11
CA MET A 23 -3.55 12.26 -23.69
C MET A 23 -4.65 11.73 -24.60
N PHE A 24 -4.41 11.66 -25.90
CA PHE A 24 -5.32 11.06 -26.86
C PHE A 24 -5.50 9.55 -26.57
N TYR A 25 -4.41 8.79 -26.43
CA TYR A 25 -4.49 7.38 -26.05
C TYR A 25 -5.13 7.17 -24.68
N TYR A 26 -4.86 8.07 -23.72
CA TYR A 26 -5.52 8.02 -22.41
C TYR A 26 -7.04 8.14 -22.54
N ALA A 27 -7.54 9.08 -23.38
CA ALA A 27 -8.97 9.23 -23.62
C ALA A 27 -9.58 7.97 -24.27
N LEU A 28 -8.92 7.40 -25.30
CA LEU A 28 -9.38 6.16 -25.94
C LEU A 28 -9.46 4.98 -24.94
N LEU A 29 -8.42 4.81 -24.12
CA LEU A 29 -8.40 3.75 -23.10
C LEU A 29 -9.46 3.98 -22.03
N PHE A 30 -9.75 5.21 -21.64
CA PHE A 30 -10.81 5.55 -20.70
C PHE A 30 -12.21 5.16 -21.25
N PHE A 31 -12.47 5.42 -22.54
CA PHE A 31 -13.70 4.96 -23.19
C PHE A 31 -13.75 3.44 -23.27
N ALA A 32 -12.64 2.79 -23.61
CA ALA A 32 -12.56 1.33 -23.67
C ALA A 32 -12.80 0.71 -22.28
N GLU A 33 -12.19 1.25 -21.21
CA GLU A 33 -12.42 0.81 -19.84
C GLU A 33 -13.91 0.95 -19.47
N SER A 34 -14.51 2.10 -19.76
CA SER A 34 -15.93 2.36 -19.47
C SER A 34 -16.85 1.37 -20.21
N ALA A 35 -16.59 1.10 -21.49
CA ALA A 35 -17.35 0.16 -22.28
C ALA A 35 -17.23 -1.28 -21.75
N VAL A 36 -15.99 -1.72 -21.46
CA VAL A 36 -15.74 -3.06 -20.92
C VAL A 36 -16.34 -3.21 -19.53
N LEU A 37 -16.25 -2.18 -18.67
CA LEU A 37 -16.85 -2.16 -17.34
C LEU A 37 -18.38 -2.28 -17.44
N TYR A 38 -18.99 -1.57 -18.36
CA TYR A 38 -20.44 -1.65 -18.61
C TYR A 38 -20.85 -3.07 -18.98
N ILE A 39 -20.16 -3.70 -19.94
CA ILE A 39 -20.44 -5.08 -20.36
C ILE A 39 -20.18 -6.05 -19.21
N TYR A 40 -19.09 -5.87 -18.45
CA TYR A 40 -18.75 -6.70 -17.29
C TYR A 40 -19.84 -6.67 -16.23
N TYR A 41 -20.31 -5.48 -15.87
CA TYR A 41 -21.29 -5.31 -14.79
C TYR A 41 -22.71 -5.74 -15.21
N TYR A 42 -23.22 -5.20 -16.32
CA TYR A 42 -24.60 -5.52 -16.77
C TYR A 42 -24.71 -6.88 -17.44
N GLY A 43 -23.62 -7.40 -17.97
CA GLY A 43 -23.55 -8.74 -18.55
C GLY A 43 -23.45 -9.87 -17.52
N TRP A 44 -23.33 -9.56 -16.22
CA TRP A 44 -23.04 -10.54 -15.15
C TRP A 44 -23.96 -11.77 -15.22
N HIS A 45 -25.27 -11.58 -15.24
CA HIS A 45 -26.24 -12.68 -15.25
C HIS A 45 -26.25 -13.47 -16.58
N TRP A 46 -26.00 -12.80 -17.69
CA TRP A 46 -25.96 -13.42 -19.01
C TRP A 46 -24.65 -14.18 -19.28
N LEU A 47 -23.58 -13.75 -18.69
CA LEU A 47 -22.23 -14.33 -18.84
C LEU A 47 -21.93 -15.46 -17.82
N GLN A 48 -22.94 -15.99 -17.14
CA GLN A 48 -22.80 -17.11 -16.22
C GLN A 48 -22.83 -18.46 -16.95
N GLY A 49 -21.95 -19.37 -16.53
CA GLY A 49 -21.94 -20.76 -17.00
C GLY A 49 -21.20 -21.03 -18.32
N GLY A 50 -20.70 -22.22 -18.49
CA GLY A 50 -20.03 -22.70 -19.70
C GLY A 50 -18.91 -21.79 -20.19
N ILE A 51 -18.82 -21.61 -21.51
CA ILE A 51 -17.82 -20.74 -22.15
C ILE A 51 -18.01 -19.25 -21.81
N ARG A 52 -19.25 -18.83 -21.52
CA ARG A 52 -19.58 -17.45 -21.19
C ARG A 52 -18.87 -16.98 -19.93
N LYS A 53 -18.65 -17.86 -18.95
CA LYS A 53 -17.87 -17.59 -17.74
C LYS A 53 -16.44 -17.17 -18.07
N TRP A 54 -15.82 -17.82 -19.05
CA TRP A 54 -14.47 -17.47 -19.49
C TRP A 54 -14.41 -16.13 -20.21
N ILE A 55 -15.48 -15.78 -20.98
CA ILE A 55 -15.61 -14.43 -21.56
C ILE A 55 -15.69 -13.39 -20.44
N HIS A 56 -16.48 -13.65 -19.39
CA HIS A 56 -16.59 -12.74 -18.25
C HIS A 56 -15.26 -12.56 -17.51
N LEU A 57 -14.53 -13.65 -17.29
CA LEU A 57 -13.17 -13.57 -16.73
C LEU A 57 -12.22 -12.79 -17.64
N GLY A 58 -12.31 -13.00 -18.95
CA GLY A 58 -11.54 -12.24 -19.95
C GLY A 58 -11.83 -10.75 -19.92
N LEU A 59 -13.10 -10.35 -19.78
CA LEU A 59 -13.48 -8.93 -19.59
C LEU A 59 -12.89 -8.35 -18.29
N GLY A 60 -12.94 -9.10 -17.18
CA GLY A 60 -12.31 -8.69 -15.93
C GLY A 60 -10.79 -8.53 -16.04
N LEU A 61 -10.11 -9.42 -16.78
CA LEU A 61 -8.69 -9.31 -17.05
C LEU A 61 -8.38 -8.09 -17.94
N SER A 62 -9.18 -7.87 -19.01
CA SER A 62 -8.99 -6.71 -19.89
C SER A 62 -9.19 -5.38 -19.14
N LEU A 63 -10.12 -5.29 -18.18
CA LEU A 63 -10.24 -4.12 -17.30
C LEU A 63 -8.95 -3.83 -16.53
N ASN A 64 -8.33 -4.88 -15.97
CA ASN A 64 -7.06 -4.71 -15.25
C ASN A 64 -5.93 -4.25 -16.19
N VAL A 65 -5.85 -4.78 -17.41
CA VAL A 65 -4.85 -4.38 -18.41
C VAL A 65 -5.07 -2.93 -18.83
N VAL A 66 -6.30 -2.56 -19.21
CA VAL A 66 -6.64 -1.18 -19.62
C VAL A 66 -6.40 -0.19 -18.48
N GLY A 67 -6.85 -0.51 -17.26
CA GLY A 67 -6.59 0.31 -16.08
C GLY A 67 -5.09 0.46 -15.77
N THR A 68 -4.28 -0.58 -16.00
CA THR A 68 -2.82 -0.50 -15.89
C THR A 68 -2.24 0.44 -16.95
N CYS A 69 -2.66 0.35 -18.20
CA CYS A 69 -2.24 1.27 -19.26
C CYS A 69 -2.61 2.73 -18.95
N LEU A 70 -3.83 2.96 -18.44
CA LEU A 70 -4.25 4.29 -17.98
C LEU A 70 -3.35 4.81 -16.85
N MET A 71 -3.00 3.96 -15.90
CA MET A 71 -2.07 4.31 -14.82
C MET A 71 -0.69 4.68 -15.36
N LEU A 72 -0.14 3.91 -16.31
CA LEU A 72 1.16 4.18 -16.92
C LEU A 72 1.19 5.54 -17.63
N LEU A 73 0.15 5.85 -18.42
CA LEU A 73 0.03 7.13 -19.11
C LEU A 73 -0.12 8.28 -18.12
N ALA A 74 -1.03 8.19 -17.15
CA ALA A 74 -1.22 9.23 -16.15
C ALA A 74 0.03 9.48 -15.30
N ASN A 75 0.77 8.42 -14.96
CA ASN A 75 2.01 8.57 -14.20
C ASN A 75 3.10 9.29 -14.98
N SER A 76 3.12 9.23 -16.32
CA SER A 76 4.12 9.95 -17.11
C SER A 76 4.04 11.46 -16.89
N TRP A 77 2.83 12.04 -16.86
CA TRP A 77 2.63 13.46 -16.58
C TRP A 77 2.99 13.83 -15.16
N LEU A 78 2.63 12.95 -14.21
CA LEU A 78 2.87 13.16 -12.79
C LEU A 78 4.37 13.12 -12.45
N THR A 79 5.12 12.22 -13.08
CA THR A 79 6.57 12.08 -12.86
C THR A 79 7.36 13.11 -13.64
N PHE A 80 6.88 13.54 -14.81
CA PHE A 80 7.46 14.66 -15.54
C PHE A 80 7.52 15.94 -14.69
N MET A 81 6.50 16.24 -13.91
CA MET A 81 6.54 17.39 -13.00
C MET A 81 7.64 17.28 -11.92
N MET A 82 8.13 16.08 -11.62
CA MET A 82 9.19 15.82 -10.62
C MET A 82 10.56 15.65 -11.24
N SER A 83 10.62 15.09 -12.45
CA SER A 83 11.85 14.79 -13.20
C SER A 83 11.63 15.07 -14.69
N PRO A 84 11.56 16.36 -15.09
CA PRO A 84 11.32 16.74 -16.48
C PRO A 84 12.36 16.14 -17.42
N ALA A 85 11.89 15.63 -18.57
CA ALA A 85 12.73 15.08 -19.64
C ALA A 85 12.10 15.39 -21.01
N GLY A 86 12.88 15.35 -22.10
CA GLY A 86 12.41 15.69 -23.45
C GLY A 86 12.14 17.18 -23.67
N VAL A 87 12.62 18.02 -22.73
CA VAL A 87 12.56 19.49 -22.78
C VAL A 87 13.96 20.07 -22.56
N ASP A 88 14.22 21.26 -23.07
CA ASP A 88 15.46 21.98 -22.82
C ASP A 88 15.45 22.69 -21.44
N ALA A 89 16.54 23.39 -21.10
CA ALA A 89 16.68 24.11 -19.83
C ALA A 89 15.68 25.27 -19.66
N ALA A 90 15.08 25.77 -20.75
CA ALA A 90 14.01 26.75 -20.72
C ALA A 90 12.60 26.12 -20.66
N GLY A 91 12.53 24.78 -20.64
CA GLY A 91 11.27 24.04 -20.63
C GLY A 91 10.62 23.89 -22.01
N VAL A 92 11.32 24.23 -23.10
CA VAL A 92 10.79 24.10 -24.45
C VAL A 92 10.82 22.64 -24.90
N PHE A 93 9.70 22.15 -25.41
CA PHE A 93 9.54 20.77 -25.85
C PHE A 93 10.36 20.47 -27.10
N GLY A 94 11.16 19.40 -27.08
CA GLY A 94 12.02 18.97 -28.17
C GLY A 94 11.34 18.11 -29.25
N GLY A 95 10.04 17.84 -29.14
CA GLY A 95 9.26 17.05 -30.10
C GLY A 95 9.23 15.53 -29.84
N ASP A 96 9.92 15.03 -28.81
CA ASP A 96 9.91 13.61 -28.45
C ASP A 96 9.05 13.35 -27.20
N THR A 97 7.78 13.02 -27.43
CA THR A 97 6.82 12.66 -26.36
C THR A 97 7.26 11.42 -25.58
N TRP A 98 7.92 10.44 -26.23
CA TRP A 98 8.39 9.25 -25.55
C TRP A 98 9.51 9.55 -24.56
N ALA A 99 10.45 10.43 -24.92
CA ALA A 99 11.48 10.89 -23.99
C ALA A 99 10.87 11.60 -22.77
N ALA A 100 9.84 12.42 -22.97
CA ALA A 100 9.12 13.07 -21.88
C ALA A 100 8.37 12.08 -21.00
N MET A 101 7.74 11.05 -21.58
CA MET A 101 7.04 9.99 -20.84
C MET A 101 8.00 9.12 -20.04
N ASN A 102 9.13 8.73 -20.65
CA ASN A 102 10.14 7.86 -20.07
C ASN A 102 11.13 8.64 -19.19
N ASN A 103 10.62 9.61 -18.43
CA ASN A 103 11.42 10.38 -17.49
C ASN A 103 11.95 9.52 -16.32
N PHE A 104 12.95 10.05 -15.61
CA PHE A 104 13.73 9.29 -14.63
C PHE A 104 12.89 8.56 -13.57
N LEU A 105 11.82 9.19 -13.07
CA LEU A 105 10.98 8.63 -12.01
C LEU A 105 9.79 7.80 -12.51
N TRP A 106 9.59 7.69 -13.82
CA TRP A 106 8.43 6.99 -14.38
C TRP A 106 8.40 5.50 -14.05
N HIS A 107 9.51 4.79 -14.27
CA HIS A 107 9.58 3.36 -13.98
C HIS A 107 9.41 3.03 -12.48
N PRO A 108 10.17 3.63 -11.55
CA PRO A 108 10.04 3.30 -10.13
C PRO A 108 8.65 3.62 -9.57
N ILE A 109 8.03 4.72 -10.00
CA ILE A 109 6.67 5.05 -9.58
C ILE A 109 5.64 4.06 -10.11
N ASN A 110 5.78 3.61 -11.37
CA ASN A 110 4.86 2.64 -11.95
C ASN A 110 4.93 1.29 -11.24
N ILE A 111 6.11 0.79 -10.94
CA ILE A 111 6.31 -0.46 -10.19
C ILE A 111 5.67 -0.33 -8.81
N HIS A 112 5.96 0.74 -8.09
CA HIS A 112 5.39 0.98 -6.76
C HIS A 112 3.86 1.06 -6.80
N ARG A 113 3.29 1.84 -7.73
CA ARG A 113 1.84 2.02 -7.84
C ARG A 113 1.12 0.77 -8.30
N PHE A 114 1.71 -0.02 -9.19
CA PHE A 114 1.12 -1.28 -9.62
C PHE A 114 0.90 -2.23 -8.43
N VAL A 115 1.93 -2.42 -7.61
CA VAL A 115 1.83 -3.26 -6.42
C VAL A 115 0.87 -2.65 -5.39
N ALA A 116 0.92 -1.33 -5.19
CA ALA A 116 0.03 -0.62 -4.27
C ALA A 116 -1.45 -0.74 -4.68
N ASN A 117 -1.76 -0.70 -5.97
CA ASN A 117 -3.12 -0.85 -6.49
C ASN A 117 -3.69 -2.24 -6.18
N ILE A 118 -2.88 -3.31 -6.27
CA ILE A 118 -3.30 -4.66 -5.90
C ILE A 118 -3.62 -4.73 -4.40
N ALA A 119 -2.75 -4.18 -3.56
CA ALA A 119 -2.97 -4.14 -2.12
C ALA A 119 -4.22 -3.32 -1.75
N TYR A 120 -4.39 -2.16 -2.40
CA TYR A 120 -5.54 -1.29 -2.20
C TYR A 120 -6.85 -1.95 -2.66
N GLY A 121 -6.86 -2.55 -3.85
CA GLY A 121 -8.03 -3.29 -4.36
C GLY A 121 -8.46 -4.41 -3.39
N GLY A 122 -7.50 -5.20 -2.90
CA GLY A 122 -7.76 -6.20 -1.87
C GLY A 122 -8.35 -5.59 -0.59
N SER A 123 -7.85 -4.43 -0.14
CA SER A 123 -8.36 -3.77 1.07
C SER A 123 -9.79 -3.25 0.91
N ILE A 124 -10.15 -2.72 -0.27
CA ILE A 124 -11.52 -2.23 -0.57
C ILE A 124 -12.51 -3.39 -0.61
N VAL A 125 -12.16 -4.49 -1.28
CA VAL A 125 -12.99 -5.71 -1.29
C VAL A 125 -13.13 -6.27 0.14
N GLY A 126 -12.06 -6.22 0.93
CA GLY A 126 -12.06 -6.60 2.35
C GLY A 126 -13.02 -5.75 3.18
N ALA A 127 -13.01 -4.43 2.99
CA ALA A 127 -13.93 -3.52 3.68
C ALA A 127 -15.40 -3.78 3.29
N TYR A 128 -15.66 -4.02 2.01
CA TYR A 128 -16.99 -4.41 1.55
C TYR A 128 -17.46 -5.73 2.20
N ALA A 129 -16.59 -6.74 2.20
CA ALA A 129 -16.87 -8.01 2.84
C ALA A 129 -17.15 -7.84 4.35
N ALA A 130 -16.37 -6.98 5.02
CA ALA A 130 -16.56 -6.66 6.43
C ALA A 130 -17.91 -5.99 6.70
N PHE A 131 -18.30 -5.02 5.88
CA PHE A 131 -19.60 -4.37 5.98
C PHE A 131 -20.73 -5.39 5.84
N LYS A 132 -20.68 -6.20 4.81
CA LYS A 132 -21.70 -7.24 4.56
C LYS A 132 -21.72 -8.32 5.64
N PHE A 133 -20.57 -8.72 6.18
CA PHE A 133 -20.50 -9.66 7.29
C PHE A 133 -21.20 -9.12 8.55
N LEU A 134 -20.98 -7.85 8.89
CA LEU A 134 -21.58 -7.22 10.07
C LEU A 134 -23.08 -7.01 9.92
N THR A 135 -23.59 -6.87 8.70
CA THR A 135 -25.01 -6.67 8.39
C THR A 135 -25.72 -7.94 7.94
N ALA A 136 -25.03 -9.08 7.90
CA ALA A 136 -25.59 -10.34 7.41
C ALA A 136 -26.75 -10.84 8.28
N GLY A 137 -27.84 -11.20 7.63
CA GLY A 137 -29.06 -11.71 8.27
C GLY A 137 -29.06 -13.22 8.51
N SER A 138 -28.15 -13.96 7.85
CA SER A 138 -28.04 -15.42 7.97
C SER A 138 -26.61 -15.88 8.22
N GLN A 139 -26.48 -17.11 8.76
CA GLN A 139 -25.14 -17.71 8.97
C GLN A 139 -24.45 -18.05 7.64
N GLU A 140 -25.21 -18.33 6.59
CA GLU A 140 -24.68 -18.59 5.26
C GLU A 140 -24.07 -17.33 4.64
N GLU A 141 -24.75 -16.19 4.78
CA GLU A 141 -24.21 -14.90 4.35
C GLU A 141 -22.95 -14.55 5.14
N ARG A 142 -22.93 -14.74 6.45
CA ARG A 142 -21.72 -14.53 7.27
C ARG A 142 -20.56 -15.40 6.81
N ALA A 143 -20.83 -16.66 6.51
CA ALA A 143 -19.80 -17.58 6.00
C ALA A 143 -19.28 -17.14 4.64
N HIS A 144 -20.14 -16.69 3.73
CA HIS A 144 -19.74 -16.18 2.42
C HIS A 144 -18.87 -14.92 2.53
N TYR A 145 -19.28 -13.94 3.30
CA TYR A 145 -18.52 -12.68 3.44
C TYR A 145 -17.27 -12.83 4.30
N ASP A 146 -17.23 -13.79 5.21
CA ASP A 146 -15.98 -14.17 5.91
C ASP A 146 -14.96 -14.79 4.94
N TRP A 147 -15.40 -15.67 4.05
CA TRP A 147 -14.58 -16.25 2.98
C TRP A 147 -14.09 -15.15 2.02
N MET A 148 -14.96 -14.24 1.61
CA MET A 148 -14.58 -13.09 0.77
C MET A 148 -13.55 -12.20 1.45
N GLY A 149 -13.75 -11.84 2.73
CA GLY A 149 -12.82 -11.05 3.51
C GLY A 149 -11.45 -11.70 3.67
N TYR A 150 -11.43 -13.04 3.84
CA TYR A 150 -10.16 -13.79 3.86
C TYR A 150 -9.40 -13.70 2.54
N ASN A 151 -10.07 -13.93 1.41
CA ASN A 151 -9.43 -13.85 0.09
C ASN A 151 -8.94 -12.43 -0.20
N ALA A 152 -9.73 -11.41 0.15
CA ALA A 152 -9.37 -10.02 0.00
C ALA A 152 -8.12 -9.66 0.84
N ASN A 153 -8.07 -10.05 2.11
CA ASN A 153 -6.90 -9.86 2.97
C ASN A 153 -5.68 -10.66 2.51
N PHE A 154 -5.89 -11.86 1.97
CA PHE A 154 -4.82 -12.65 1.36
C PHE A 154 -4.16 -11.92 0.19
N ILE A 155 -4.97 -11.37 -0.74
CA ILE A 155 -4.47 -10.57 -1.88
C ILE A 155 -3.73 -9.33 -1.36
N ALA A 156 -4.30 -8.63 -0.37
CA ALA A 156 -3.67 -7.48 0.24
C ALA A 156 -2.30 -7.83 0.86
N ILE A 157 -2.19 -8.93 1.61
CA ILE A 157 -0.91 -9.38 2.21
C ILE A 157 0.10 -9.76 1.12
N CYS A 158 -0.32 -10.50 0.09
CA CYS A 158 0.58 -10.87 -1.02
C CYS A 158 1.17 -9.65 -1.73
N ALA A 159 0.45 -8.54 -1.79
CA ALA A 159 0.95 -7.29 -2.33
C ALA A 159 1.69 -6.43 -1.29
N LEU A 160 1.29 -6.47 0.00
CA LEU A 160 1.98 -5.76 1.08
C LEU A 160 3.41 -6.26 1.32
N LEU A 161 3.72 -7.53 1.03
CA LEU A 161 5.07 -8.07 1.21
C LEU A 161 6.09 -7.45 0.23
N PRO A 162 5.84 -7.34 -1.09
CA PRO A 162 6.74 -6.70 -2.04
C PRO A 162 6.64 -5.16 -2.06
N LEU A 163 5.55 -4.57 -1.56
CA LEU A 163 5.31 -3.12 -1.63
C LEU A 163 6.41 -2.26 -0.98
N PRO A 164 6.97 -2.59 0.20
CA PRO A 164 8.07 -1.83 0.77
C PRO A 164 9.36 -1.88 -0.07
N PHE A 165 9.61 -2.96 -0.80
CA PHE A 165 10.76 -3.06 -1.70
C PHE A 165 10.59 -2.13 -2.91
N ALA A 166 9.39 -2.09 -3.47
CA ALA A 166 9.05 -1.13 -4.52
C ALA A 166 9.13 0.32 -4.02
N GLY A 167 8.70 0.57 -2.77
CA GLY A 167 8.83 1.87 -2.11
C GLY A 167 10.27 2.27 -1.85
N TYR A 168 11.12 1.32 -1.44
CA TYR A 168 12.55 1.56 -1.29
C TYR A 168 13.21 1.89 -2.63
N TYR A 169 12.90 1.14 -3.68
CA TYR A 169 13.41 1.42 -5.03
C TYR A 169 13.02 2.83 -5.48
N LEU A 170 11.76 3.20 -5.34
CA LEU A 170 11.29 4.56 -5.67
C LEU A 170 12.04 5.65 -4.86
N ALA A 171 12.22 5.45 -3.56
CA ALA A 171 12.92 6.41 -2.71
C ALA A 171 14.42 6.53 -3.07
N ALA A 172 15.07 5.41 -3.42
CA ALA A 172 16.46 5.39 -3.86
C ALA A 172 16.64 6.13 -5.19
N GLU A 173 15.79 5.89 -6.18
CA GLU A 173 15.83 6.58 -7.47
C GLU A 173 15.52 8.08 -7.31
N MET A 174 14.59 8.44 -6.43
CA MET A 174 14.30 9.84 -6.12
C MET A 174 15.52 10.53 -5.50
N TYR A 175 16.23 9.86 -4.60
CA TYR A 175 17.46 10.36 -4.00
C TYR A 175 18.60 10.49 -5.01
N LEU A 176 18.71 9.54 -5.95
CA LEU A 176 19.71 9.58 -7.04
C LEU A 176 19.44 10.73 -8.01
N TYR A 177 18.18 10.98 -8.34
CA TYR A 177 17.78 12.09 -9.21
C TYR A 177 18.03 13.46 -8.55
N SER A 178 17.56 13.60 -7.30
CA SER A 178 17.74 14.81 -6.50
C SER A 178 17.90 14.45 -5.03
N GLN A 179 19.14 14.60 -4.55
CA GLN A 179 19.49 14.35 -3.14
C GLN A 179 18.58 15.14 -2.20
N GLN A 180 18.26 16.38 -2.56
CA GLN A 180 17.38 17.24 -1.77
C GLN A 180 15.95 16.70 -1.69
N MET A 181 15.37 16.24 -2.81
CA MET A 181 14.05 15.61 -2.79
C MET A 181 14.03 14.35 -1.91
N GLY A 182 15.07 13.51 -2.03
CA GLY A 182 15.19 12.31 -1.21
C GLY A 182 15.32 12.57 0.28
N ILE A 183 16.08 13.59 0.70
CA ILE A 183 16.21 14.00 2.10
C ILE A 183 14.89 14.59 2.60
N THR A 184 14.26 15.45 1.82
CA THR A 184 13.00 16.12 2.19
C THR A 184 11.84 15.12 2.35
N LEU A 185 11.85 14.02 1.58
CA LEU A 185 10.84 12.98 1.68
C LEU A 185 10.68 12.38 3.08
N MET A 186 11.81 12.28 3.83
CA MET A 186 11.84 11.57 5.12
C MET A 186 12.33 12.45 6.28
N GLY A 187 12.60 13.71 6.03
CA GLY A 187 13.19 14.61 7.03
C GLY A 187 12.87 16.07 6.78
N GLY A 188 13.57 16.95 7.48
CA GLY A 188 13.39 18.39 7.40
C GLY A 188 11.98 18.81 7.81
N ILE A 189 11.38 19.73 7.05
CA ILE A 189 10.04 20.25 7.30
C ILE A 189 8.94 19.19 7.17
N PHE A 190 9.21 18.07 6.49
CA PHE A 190 8.27 16.97 6.31
C PHE A 190 8.46 15.81 7.30
N ALA A 191 9.35 15.95 8.29
CA ALA A 191 9.55 14.89 9.29
C ALA A 191 8.26 14.48 10.00
N TRP A 192 7.34 15.40 10.27
CA TRP A 192 6.03 15.10 10.85
C TRP A 192 5.09 14.33 9.91
N LEU A 193 5.13 14.61 8.59
CA LEU A 193 4.40 13.85 7.59
C LEU A 193 4.95 12.43 7.46
N PHE A 194 6.26 12.28 7.60
CA PHE A 194 6.87 10.95 7.66
C PHE A 194 6.37 10.14 8.86
N ILE A 195 6.20 10.77 10.04
CA ILE A 195 5.61 10.10 11.20
C ILE A 195 4.20 9.60 10.88
N ILE A 196 3.34 10.44 10.28
CA ILE A 196 1.98 10.05 9.89
C ILE A 196 2.02 8.90 8.88
N GLN A 197 2.87 8.98 7.86
CA GLN A 197 3.07 7.92 6.89
C GLN A 197 3.50 6.61 7.56
N ALA A 198 4.44 6.68 8.48
CA ALA A 198 4.94 5.51 9.19
C ALA A 198 3.83 4.86 10.05
N VAL A 199 2.99 5.65 10.72
CA VAL A 199 1.82 5.16 11.47
C VAL A 199 0.84 4.44 10.54
N LEU A 200 0.53 5.03 9.39
CA LEU A 200 -0.38 4.41 8.42
C LEU A 200 0.18 3.11 7.87
N ILE A 201 1.44 3.05 7.49
CA ILE A 201 2.11 1.81 7.01
C ILE A 201 2.11 0.73 8.10
N GLY A 202 2.48 1.08 9.32
CA GLY A 202 2.43 0.14 10.45
C GLY A 202 1.01 -0.38 10.71
N THR A 203 0.01 0.49 10.58
CA THR A 203 -1.40 0.13 10.70
C THR A 203 -1.83 -0.87 9.63
N LEU A 204 -1.34 -0.75 8.38
CA LEU A 204 -1.61 -1.74 7.33
C LEU A 204 -1.12 -3.13 7.73
N PHE A 205 0.14 -3.24 8.17
CA PHE A 205 0.71 -4.52 8.58
C PHE A 205 0.02 -5.10 9.82
N LEU A 206 -0.22 -4.28 10.83
CA LEU A 206 -0.87 -4.73 12.06
C LEU A 206 -2.32 -5.15 11.81
N SER A 207 -3.08 -4.41 11.00
CA SER A 207 -4.48 -4.75 10.69
C SER A 207 -4.58 -6.05 9.89
N ALA A 208 -3.74 -6.22 8.86
CA ALA A 208 -3.72 -7.43 8.05
C ALA A 208 -3.37 -8.68 8.89
N ASN A 209 -2.37 -8.56 9.78
CA ASN A 209 -1.99 -9.63 10.69
C ASN A 209 -3.07 -9.91 11.74
N TYR A 210 -3.65 -8.87 12.34
CA TYR A 210 -4.71 -9.02 13.33
C TYR A 210 -5.93 -9.77 12.77
N TYR A 211 -6.32 -9.47 11.53
CA TYR A 211 -7.38 -10.20 10.85
C TYR A 211 -7.03 -11.69 10.69
N LEU A 212 -5.80 -12.01 10.28
CA LEU A 212 -5.34 -13.42 10.19
C LEU A 212 -5.39 -14.12 11.55
N TRP A 213 -4.94 -13.46 12.61
CA TRP A 213 -4.93 -14.05 13.95
C TRP A 213 -6.34 -14.33 14.46
N CYS A 214 -7.27 -13.39 14.28
CA CYS A 214 -8.68 -13.62 14.58
C CYS A 214 -9.26 -14.77 13.72
N GLY A 215 -8.84 -14.84 12.45
CA GLY A 215 -9.26 -15.88 11.51
C GLY A 215 -8.78 -17.29 11.89
N MET A 216 -7.77 -17.44 12.75
CA MET A 216 -7.38 -18.74 13.26
C MET A 216 -8.52 -19.47 14.01
N GLY A 217 -9.48 -18.74 14.55
CA GLY A 217 -10.68 -19.30 15.18
C GLY A 217 -11.57 -20.14 14.25
N ARG A 218 -11.37 -20.06 12.91
CA ARG A 218 -12.06 -20.92 11.94
C ARG A 218 -11.59 -22.36 11.95
N SER A 219 -10.41 -22.65 12.51
CA SER A 219 -9.79 -23.97 12.52
C SER A 219 -9.62 -24.50 13.95
N ASP A 220 -10.10 -25.70 14.20
CA ASP A 220 -9.91 -26.37 15.48
C ASP A 220 -8.44 -26.74 15.75
N GLY A 221 -7.64 -26.89 14.69
CA GLY A 221 -6.19 -27.11 14.76
C GLY A 221 -5.34 -25.89 15.15
N ALA A 222 -5.96 -24.70 15.21
CA ALA A 222 -5.25 -23.43 15.44
C ALA A 222 -4.53 -23.34 16.79
N LYS A 223 -4.99 -24.06 17.81
CA LYS A 223 -4.39 -24.07 19.18
C LYS A 223 -2.88 -24.33 19.15
N ARG A 224 -2.38 -25.07 18.16
CA ARG A 224 -0.95 -25.37 17.99
C ARG A 224 -0.10 -24.11 17.76
N TYR A 225 -0.66 -23.11 17.08
CA TYR A 225 0.07 -21.92 16.64
C TYR A 225 -0.35 -20.65 17.37
N THR A 226 -1.56 -20.58 17.94
CA THR A 226 -2.06 -19.38 18.63
C THR A 226 -1.16 -18.94 19.78
N LYS A 227 -0.47 -19.87 20.44
CA LYS A 227 0.50 -19.56 21.52
C LYS A 227 1.68 -18.69 21.04
N TYR A 228 2.02 -18.71 19.75
CA TYR A 228 3.13 -17.95 19.18
C TYR A 228 2.72 -16.55 18.73
N ILE A 229 1.42 -16.26 18.57
CA ILE A 229 0.91 -14.98 18.08
C ILE A 229 1.41 -13.82 18.94
N LYS A 230 1.41 -13.98 20.26
CA LYS A 230 1.87 -12.93 21.18
C LYS A 230 3.31 -12.49 20.90
N TYR A 231 4.19 -13.42 20.54
CA TYR A 231 5.59 -13.11 20.22
C TYR A 231 5.71 -12.40 18.86
N ILE A 232 4.95 -12.85 17.87
CA ILE A 232 4.86 -12.18 16.57
C ILE A 232 4.35 -10.75 16.75
N ALA A 233 3.29 -10.57 17.54
CA ALA A 233 2.73 -9.26 17.82
C ALA A 233 3.74 -8.32 18.49
N ILE A 234 4.48 -8.80 19.49
CA ILE A 234 5.53 -8.01 20.17
C ILE A 234 6.60 -7.57 19.17
N VAL A 235 7.08 -8.49 18.32
CA VAL A 235 8.11 -8.17 17.32
C VAL A 235 7.59 -7.17 16.28
N LEU A 236 6.37 -7.36 15.79
CA LEU A 236 5.75 -6.43 14.83
C LEU A 236 5.57 -5.03 15.44
N VAL A 237 5.08 -4.94 16.67
CA VAL A 237 4.94 -3.65 17.37
C VAL A 237 6.30 -3.02 17.62
N GLY A 238 7.31 -3.78 18.05
CA GLY A 238 8.67 -3.28 18.24
C GLY A 238 9.30 -2.77 16.95
N ALA A 239 9.18 -3.52 15.86
CA ALA A 239 9.64 -3.09 14.55
C ALA A 239 8.89 -1.84 14.06
N PHE A 240 7.59 -1.79 14.28
CA PHE A 240 6.77 -0.60 13.97
C PHE A 240 7.23 0.64 14.74
N LEU A 241 7.55 0.53 16.03
CA LEU A 241 8.06 1.65 16.82
C LEU A 241 9.40 2.18 16.28
N VAL A 242 10.29 1.29 15.83
CA VAL A 242 11.53 1.70 15.16
C VAL A 242 11.22 2.40 13.83
N TRP A 243 10.33 1.86 13.01
CA TRP A 243 9.92 2.48 11.75
C TRP A 243 9.28 3.86 11.96
N PHE A 244 8.46 4.01 13.00
CA PHE A 244 7.78 5.26 13.37
C PHE A 244 8.74 6.36 13.80
N THR A 245 9.95 6.05 14.27
CA THR A 245 10.94 7.04 14.73
C THR A 245 11.39 7.91 13.57
N PRO A 246 11.25 9.26 13.62
CA PRO A 246 11.65 10.13 12.52
C PRO A 246 13.17 10.18 12.37
N HIS A 247 13.66 10.41 11.14
CA HIS A 247 15.08 10.58 10.86
C HIS A 247 15.65 11.86 11.49
N THR A 248 14.87 12.92 11.42
CA THR A 248 15.18 14.20 12.08
C THR A 248 14.02 14.56 13.01
N LEU A 249 14.36 15.18 14.15
CA LEU A 249 13.33 15.69 15.05
C LEU A 249 12.57 16.83 14.38
N VAL A 250 11.27 16.91 14.69
CA VAL A 250 10.42 18.06 14.31
C VAL A 250 10.71 19.18 15.30
N LEU A 251 11.71 19.98 15.00
CA LEU A 251 12.20 21.08 15.84
C LEU A 251 12.28 22.36 15.02
N THR A 252 12.13 23.49 15.71
CA THR A 252 12.45 24.79 15.13
C THR A 252 13.96 24.92 14.92
N ASN A 253 14.39 25.86 14.07
CA ASN A 253 15.83 26.10 13.84
C ASN A 253 16.57 26.52 15.10
N GLU A 254 15.90 27.17 16.04
CA GLU A 254 16.44 27.59 17.31
C GLU A 254 16.69 26.41 18.25
N GLU A 255 15.67 25.51 18.34
CA GLU A 255 15.80 24.28 19.13
C GLU A 255 16.87 23.34 18.54
N LEU A 256 16.99 23.24 17.22
CA LEU A 256 18.02 22.46 16.54
C LEU A 256 19.42 22.97 16.91
N LYS A 257 19.62 24.29 16.95
CA LYS A 257 20.90 24.92 17.38
C LYS A 257 21.18 24.67 18.87
N ALA A 258 20.16 24.80 19.72
CA ALA A 258 20.26 24.55 21.15
C ALA A 258 20.61 23.11 21.51
N LEU A 259 20.10 22.13 20.75
CA LEU A 259 20.37 20.70 20.92
C LEU A 259 21.67 20.23 20.25
N GLY A 260 22.39 21.11 19.53
CA GLY A 260 23.64 20.77 18.86
C GLY A 260 23.50 19.88 17.63
N GLY A 261 22.31 19.85 17.00
CA GLY A 261 22.05 19.13 15.76
C GLY A 261 20.71 18.40 15.70
N PRO A 262 20.36 17.81 14.54
CA PRO A 262 19.04 17.23 14.29
C PRO A 262 18.80 15.86 14.96
N HIS A 263 19.80 15.28 15.63
CA HIS A 263 19.71 13.92 16.17
C HIS A 263 19.51 13.90 17.68
N HIS A 264 18.40 13.31 18.12
CA HIS A 264 18.22 13.00 19.54
C HIS A 264 19.18 11.87 19.95
N LYS A 265 19.87 12.02 21.12
CA LYS A 265 20.90 11.08 21.58
C LYS A 265 20.40 9.62 21.71
N ILE A 266 19.14 9.45 22.13
CA ILE A 266 18.53 8.12 22.32
C ILE A 266 17.75 7.70 21.07
N LEU A 267 16.88 8.59 20.52
CA LEU A 267 16.00 8.26 19.40
C LEU A 267 16.69 8.39 18.03
N GLY A 268 17.74 9.23 17.91
CA GLY A 268 18.47 9.42 16.67
C GLY A 268 18.98 8.12 16.04
N PRO A 269 19.60 7.20 16.79
CA PRO A 269 20.04 5.92 16.28
C PRO A 269 18.93 5.04 15.71
N LEU A 270 17.71 5.11 16.26
CA LEU A 270 16.55 4.35 15.76
C LEU A 270 15.92 4.96 14.51
N GLY A 271 16.13 6.27 14.30
CA GLY A 271 15.60 7.01 13.15
C GLY A 271 16.40 6.87 11.86
N ILE A 272 17.64 6.36 11.90
CA ILE A 272 18.50 6.22 10.72
C ILE A 272 17.97 5.16 9.73
N MET A 273 18.28 5.33 8.44
CA MET A 273 17.80 4.46 7.37
C MET A 273 18.12 2.96 7.58
N PRO A 274 19.34 2.55 8.00
CA PRO A 274 19.62 1.14 8.27
C PRO A 274 18.73 0.53 9.35
N ALA A 275 18.40 1.26 10.40
CA ALA A 275 17.49 0.79 11.45
C ALA A 275 16.05 0.64 10.90
N LYS A 276 15.57 1.60 10.11
CA LYS A 276 14.25 1.54 9.48
C LYS A 276 14.14 0.43 8.47
N ASN A 277 15.17 0.21 7.63
CA ASN A 277 15.20 -0.90 6.69
C ASN A 277 15.17 -2.24 7.42
N THR A 278 15.92 -2.38 8.52
CA THR A 278 15.87 -3.55 9.38
C THR A 278 14.46 -3.78 9.92
N ALA A 279 13.82 -2.75 10.47
CA ALA A 279 12.47 -2.83 11.00
C ALA A 279 11.44 -3.27 9.94
N VAL A 280 11.49 -2.70 8.75
CA VAL A 280 10.57 -3.07 7.64
C VAL A 280 10.79 -4.53 7.21
N ASN A 281 12.06 -4.95 7.03
CA ASN A 281 12.35 -6.35 6.65
C ASN A 281 11.88 -7.34 7.72
N VAL A 282 12.04 -7.01 9.00
CA VAL A 282 11.50 -7.80 10.12
C VAL A 282 9.97 -7.86 10.06
N MET A 283 9.28 -6.74 9.82
CA MET A 283 7.81 -6.72 9.68
C MET A 283 7.34 -7.59 8.53
N ILE A 284 8.03 -7.58 7.39
CA ILE A 284 7.72 -8.39 6.22
C ILE A 284 7.89 -9.88 6.55
N ILE A 285 9.02 -10.29 7.14
CA ILE A 285 9.29 -11.68 7.52
C ILE A 285 8.27 -12.20 8.53
N PHE A 286 7.95 -11.42 9.56
CA PHE A 286 6.98 -11.84 10.57
C PHE A 286 5.54 -11.84 10.07
N THR A 287 5.20 -11.00 9.09
CA THR A 287 3.91 -11.08 8.39
C THR A 287 3.80 -12.35 7.55
N ALA A 288 4.87 -12.71 6.82
CA ALA A 288 4.94 -13.97 6.08
C ALA A 288 4.84 -15.19 7.03
N LEU A 289 5.51 -15.14 8.17
CA LEU A 289 5.43 -16.18 9.21
C LEU A 289 4.02 -16.31 9.79
N SER A 290 3.36 -15.19 10.07
CA SER A 290 1.96 -15.16 10.50
C SER A 290 1.03 -15.86 9.52
N PHE A 291 1.20 -15.56 8.23
CA PHE A 291 0.44 -16.18 7.16
C PHE A 291 0.72 -17.69 7.04
N MET A 292 1.97 -18.11 7.18
CA MET A 292 2.34 -19.53 7.19
C MET A 292 1.69 -20.27 8.38
N PHE A 293 1.68 -19.69 9.58
CA PHE A 293 1.01 -20.28 10.72
C PHE A 293 -0.49 -20.42 10.50
N TYR A 294 -1.13 -19.40 9.91
CA TYR A 294 -2.53 -19.49 9.52
C TYR A 294 -2.78 -20.65 8.55
N ARG A 295 -1.98 -20.77 7.49
CA ARG A 295 -2.12 -21.87 6.52
C ARG A 295 -1.90 -23.25 7.13
N ARG A 296 -0.97 -23.37 8.05
CA ARG A 296 -0.65 -24.63 8.74
C ARG A 296 -1.66 -25.01 9.82
N ALA A 297 -2.44 -24.04 10.30
CA ALA A 297 -3.36 -24.26 11.42
C ALA A 297 -4.32 -25.45 11.21
N ASN A 298 -4.78 -25.64 9.97
CA ASN A 298 -5.69 -26.72 9.60
C ASN A 298 -5.02 -27.91 8.88
N LYS A 299 -3.67 -27.99 8.88
CA LYS A 299 -2.96 -29.01 8.10
C LYS A 299 -2.07 -29.87 8.97
N VAL A 300 -2.03 -31.18 8.66
CA VAL A 300 -1.07 -32.14 9.22
C VAL A 300 -0.20 -32.67 8.09
N ALA A 301 1.11 -32.44 8.20
CA ALA A 301 2.06 -32.95 7.24
C ALA A 301 2.15 -34.49 7.33
N THR A 302 2.25 -35.15 6.18
CA THR A 302 2.32 -36.60 6.07
C THR A 302 3.71 -37.11 5.67
N VAL A 303 4.63 -36.19 5.36
CA VAL A 303 6.00 -36.54 4.93
C VAL A 303 6.84 -36.99 6.10
N SER A 304 7.70 -38.03 5.92
CA SER A 304 8.54 -38.57 6.97
C SER A 304 9.61 -37.59 7.49
N TRP A 305 10.04 -36.67 6.68
CA TRP A 305 11.08 -35.68 6.98
C TRP A 305 10.54 -34.34 7.54
N VAL A 306 9.27 -34.27 7.98
CA VAL A 306 8.62 -33.04 8.47
C VAL A 306 9.43 -32.35 9.58
N ASN A 307 10.04 -33.09 10.49
CA ASN A 307 10.85 -32.52 11.58
C ASN A 307 12.14 -31.87 11.05
N ALA A 308 12.82 -32.51 10.11
CA ALA A 308 14.00 -31.95 9.46
C ALA A 308 13.62 -30.71 8.64
N GLY A 309 12.52 -30.76 7.89
CA GLY A 309 12.00 -29.61 7.13
C GLY A 309 11.65 -28.41 8.01
N ASN A 310 11.01 -28.65 9.15
CA ASN A 310 10.74 -27.60 10.13
C ASN A 310 12.01 -27.03 10.76
N ALA A 311 13.02 -27.88 11.06
CA ALA A 311 14.30 -27.42 11.58
C ALA A 311 15.05 -26.55 10.57
N ILE A 312 15.09 -26.95 9.29
CA ILE A 312 15.67 -26.14 8.20
C ILE A 312 14.95 -24.79 8.10
N GLN A 313 13.63 -24.78 8.22
CA GLN A 313 12.86 -23.54 8.13
C GLN A 313 13.13 -22.61 9.32
N VAL A 314 13.20 -23.15 10.54
CA VAL A 314 13.59 -22.36 11.73
C VAL A 314 15.00 -21.80 11.57
N ALA A 315 15.95 -22.61 11.08
CA ALA A 315 17.32 -22.17 10.80
C ALA A 315 17.34 -21.04 9.74
N LEU A 316 16.55 -21.17 8.67
CA LEU A 316 16.44 -20.16 7.62
C LEU A 316 15.90 -18.82 8.16
N PHE A 317 14.81 -18.85 8.94
CA PHE A 317 14.26 -17.65 9.60
C PHE A 317 15.27 -17.04 10.58
N THR A 318 15.90 -17.85 11.42
CA THR A 318 16.84 -17.35 12.42
C THR A 318 18.07 -16.73 11.76
N ALA A 319 18.68 -17.43 10.80
CA ALA A 319 19.83 -16.92 10.05
C ALA A 319 19.48 -15.65 9.28
N GLY A 320 18.32 -15.60 8.65
CA GLY A 320 17.85 -14.42 7.94
C GLY A 320 17.65 -13.21 8.84
N ILE A 321 16.99 -13.37 9.98
CA ILE A 321 16.78 -12.28 10.95
C ILE A 321 18.11 -11.80 11.52
N LEU A 322 19.00 -12.71 11.91
CA LEU A 322 20.32 -12.37 12.42
C LEU A 322 21.15 -11.61 11.37
N ASN A 323 21.11 -12.04 10.11
CA ASN A 323 21.80 -11.36 9.03
C ASN A 323 21.25 -9.95 8.78
N ILE A 324 19.93 -9.79 8.76
CA ILE A 324 19.27 -8.46 8.59
C ILE A 324 19.64 -7.53 9.75
N MET A 325 19.62 -8.03 10.98
CA MET A 325 20.01 -7.26 12.16
C MET A 325 21.49 -6.92 12.16
N PHE A 326 22.36 -7.88 11.81
CA PHE A 326 23.80 -7.63 11.68
C PHE A 326 24.10 -6.55 10.64
N LEU A 327 23.52 -6.66 9.44
CA LEU A 327 23.66 -5.65 8.39
C LEU A 327 23.15 -4.29 8.86
N GLY A 328 22.00 -4.23 9.52
CA GLY A 328 21.42 -2.98 10.04
C GLY A 328 22.27 -2.33 11.12
N ILE A 329 22.80 -3.10 12.05
CA ILE A 329 23.67 -2.61 13.13
C ILE A 329 25.04 -2.25 12.59
N TYR A 330 25.72 -3.17 11.90
CA TYR A 330 27.06 -2.95 11.38
C TYR A 330 27.12 -1.77 10.42
N HIS A 331 26.27 -1.76 9.39
CA HIS A 331 26.23 -0.66 8.43
C HIS A 331 25.59 0.62 8.98
N GLY A 332 24.77 0.50 10.03
CA GLY A 332 24.18 1.66 10.70
C GLY A 332 25.15 2.46 11.53
N TYR A 333 26.08 1.78 12.21
CA TYR A 333 26.92 2.41 13.24
C TYR A 333 28.44 2.35 12.98
N PHE A 334 28.91 1.34 12.24
CA PHE A 334 30.35 1.08 12.09
C PHE A 334 30.88 1.32 10.69
N THR A 335 30.03 1.49 9.68
CA THR A 335 30.45 1.78 8.30
C THR A 335 30.33 3.26 7.94
N ASN A 336 31.15 3.68 6.98
CA ASN A 336 31.09 5.02 6.42
C ASN A 336 29.75 5.30 5.73
N THR A 337 29.32 6.55 5.72
CA THR A 337 28.02 7.00 5.21
C THR A 337 27.75 6.57 3.77
N VAL A 338 28.79 6.54 2.92
CA VAL A 338 28.71 6.13 1.52
C VAL A 338 28.18 4.67 1.37
N TYR A 339 28.57 3.78 2.29
CA TYR A 339 28.16 2.37 2.23
C TYR A 339 26.84 2.07 2.94
N LYS A 340 26.31 3.02 3.72
CA LYS A 340 25.07 2.80 4.49
C LYS A 340 23.86 2.51 3.59
N VAL A 341 23.79 3.13 2.42
CA VAL A 341 22.71 2.91 1.44
C VAL A 341 22.84 1.53 0.80
N ALA A 342 24.07 1.08 0.52
CA ALA A 342 24.32 -0.22 -0.08
C ALA A 342 23.87 -1.42 0.80
N ALA A 343 23.82 -1.26 2.13
CA ALA A 343 23.37 -2.31 3.05
C ALA A 343 21.92 -2.72 2.88
N SER A 344 21.08 -1.88 2.29
CA SER A 344 19.67 -2.18 2.07
C SER A 344 19.46 -3.30 1.06
N ILE A 345 20.28 -3.39 0.02
CA ILE A 345 20.18 -4.43 -1.01
C ILE A 345 20.36 -5.85 -0.41
N PRO A 346 21.45 -6.16 0.31
CA PRO A 346 21.60 -7.48 0.94
C PRO A 346 20.53 -7.77 2.00
N GLN A 347 19.99 -6.79 2.71
CA GLN A 347 18.85 -7.00 3.61
C GLN A 347 17.59 -7.43 2.85
N VAL A 348 17.27 -6.76 1.74
CA VAL A 348 16.14 -7.13 0.88
C VAL A 348 16.32 -8.53 0.29
N LEU A 349 17.49 -8.82 -0.25
CA LEU A 349 17.80 -10.16 -0.81
C LEU A 349 17.67 -11.25 0.26
N THR A 350 18.17 -11.01 1.46
CA THR A 350 17.99 -11.94 2.59
C THR A 350 16.51 -12.17 2.89
N THR A 351 15.71 -11.12 2.93
CA THR A 351 14.26 -11.21 3.18
C THR A 351 13.56 -12.02 2.08
N VAL A 352 13.89 -11.77 0.82
CA VAL A 352 13.34 -12.53 -0.32
C VAL A 352 13.72 -14.01 -0.23
N VAL A 353 14.99 -14.32 0.05
CA VAL A 353 15.46 -15.71 0.21
C VAL A 353 14.73 -16.41 1.36
N VAL A 354 14.55 -15.75 2.50
CA VAL A 354 13.81 -16.32 3.63
C VAL A 354 12.37 -16.61 3.26
N ILE A 355 11.67 -15.68 2.61
CA ILE A 355 10.27 -15.84 2.25
C ILE A 355 10.10 -16.91 1.17
N VAL A 356 10.83 -16.79 0.06
CA VAL A 356 10.73 -17.76 -1.06
C VAL A 356 11.16 -19.13 -0.63
N GLY A 357 12.28 -19.24 0.07
CA GLY A 357 12.77 -20.52 0.62
C GLY A 357 11.78 -21.14 1.58
N SER A 358 11.18 -20.35 2.48
CA SER A 358 10.18 -20.84 3.44
C SER A 358 8.89 -21.29 2.76
N ILE A 359 8.37 -20.54 1.78
CA ILE A 359 7.16 -20.90 1.02
C ILE A 359 7.41 -22.18 0.20
N THR A 360 8.58 -22.28 -0.44
CA THR A 360 8.97 -23.46 -1.22
C THR A 360 9.03 -24.68 -0.33
N LEU A 361 9.73 -24.57 0.80
CA LEU A 361 9.85 -25.67 1.76
C LEU A 361 8.49 -26.05 2.35
N ASP A 362 7.65 -25.07 2.67
CA ASP A 362 6.28 -25.27 3.14
C ASP A 362 5.43 -26.03 2.11
N SER A 363 5.59 -25.69 0.84
CA SER A 363 4.86 -26.33 -0.25
C SER A 363 5.23 -27.83 -0.38
N PHE A 364 6.50 -28.18 -0.17
CA PHE A 364 6.92 -29.58 -0.17
C PHE A 364 6.46 -30.34 1.08
N ILE A 365 6.58 -29.74 2.28
CA ILE A 365 6.18 -30.37 3.54
C ILE A 365 4.67 -30.68 3.55
N TYR A 366 3.86 -29.76 3.00
CA TYR A 366 2.40 -29.83 3.06
C TYR A 366 1.73 -30.22 1.73
N LYS A 367 2.48 -30.71 0.74
CA LYS A 367 1.95 -31.08 -0.59
C LYS A 367 0.78 -32.08 -0.49
N ASN A 368 0.91 -33.10 0.34
CA ASN A 368 -0.09 -34.16 0.56
C ASN A 368 -0.62 -34.12 2.01
N SER A 369 -0.75 -32.94 2.59
CA SER A 369 -1.21 -32.77 3.96
C SER A 369 -2.67 -33.19 4.12
N LYS A 370 -3.00 -33.77 5.28
CA LYS A 370 -4.38 -34.01 5.70
C LYS A 370 -4.94 -32.80 6.40
N GLU A 371 -6.24 -32.53 6.22
CA GLU A 371 -6.93 -31.52 7.00
C GLU A 371 -7.20 -32.03 8.41
N VAL A 372 -7.09 -31.15 9.41
CA VAL A 372 -7.41 -31.46 10.81
C VAL A 372 -8.92 -31.58 11.00
N ALA A 373 -9.66 -30.61 10.46
CA ALA A 373 -11.10 -30.51 10.51
C ALA A 373 -11.60 -29.60 9.39
N PRO A 374 -12.89 -29.61 9.05
CA PRO A 374 -13.48 -28.62 8.16
C PRO A 374 -13.29 -27.20 8.71
N LEU A 375 -13.06 -26.23 7.82
CA LEU A 375 -13.00 -24.81 8.19
C LEU A 375 -14.41 -24.28 8.46
N HIS A 376 -14.58 -23.64 9.60
CA HIS A 376 -15.86 -23.06 10.01
C HIS A 376 -15.95 -21.59 9.55
N TRP A 377 -16.36 -21.36 8.33
CA TRP A 377 -16.57 -20.01 7.83
C TRP A 377 -17.71 -19.31 8.58
N GLY A 378 -17.54 -17.99 8.79
CA GLY A 378 -18.46 -17.19 9.62
C GLY A 378 -18.14 -17.21 11.11
N ARG A 379 -17.19 -18.06 11.58
CA ARG A 379 -16.78 -18.19 12.99
C ARG A 379 -15.67 -17.22 13.40
N ILE A 380 -15.56 -16.09 12.74
CA ILE A 380 -14.61 -15.03 13.08
C ILE A 380 -15.31 -13.99 13.95
N PRO A 381 -14.65 -13.44 14.99
CA PRO A 381 -15.26 -12.40 15.81
C PRO A 381 -15.48 -11.12 14.99
N GLY A 382 -16.61 -10.42 15.24
CA GLY A 382 -16.96 -9.18 14.53
C GLY A 382 -15.87 -8.10 14.60
N ARG A 383 -15.09 -8.06 15.70
CA ARG A 383 -13.96 -7.13 15.83
C ARG A 383 -12.88 -7.28 14.74
N ALA A 384 -12.75 -8.46 14.12
CA ALA A 384 -11.84 -8.66 13.01
C ALA A 384 -12.24 -7.88 11.76
N MET A 385 -13.53 -7.60 11.57
CA MET A 385 -14.05 -6.83 10.45
C MET A 385 -13.59 -5.37 10.53
N TYR A 386 -13.45 -4.81 11.73
CA TYR A 386 -12.90 -3.47 11.89
C TYR A 386 -11.43 -3.37 11.43
N ALA A 387 -10.66 -4.46 11.51
CA ALA A 387 -9.31 -4.48 10.95
C ALA A 387 -9.30 -4.35 9.43
N LEU A 388 -10.27 -4.94 8.71
CA LEU A 388 -10.42 -4.78 7.27
C LEU A 388 -10.85 -3.35 6.88
N PHE A 389 -11.74 -2.72 7.66
CA PHE A 389 -12.05 -1.29 7.48
C PHE A 389 -10.81 -0.42 7.70
N LEU A 390 -10.07 -0.68 8.78
CA LEU A 390 -8.89 0.10 9.12
C LEU A 390 -7.80 -0.03 8.02
N LEU A 391 -7.67 -1.22 7.43
CA LEU A 391 -6.78 -1.46 6.31
C LEU A 391 -7.14 -0.56 5.12
N ALA A 392 -8.41 -0.53 4.71
CA ALA A 392 -8.88 0.28 3.58
C ALA A 392 -8.76 1.79 3.85
N VAL A 393 -9.14 2.22 5.07
CA VAL A 393 -9.04 3.63 5.48
C VAL A 393 -7.57 4.08 5.52
N ALA A 394 -6.68 3.28 6.11
CA ALA A 394 -5.26 3.61 6.18
C ALA A 394 -4.62 3.72 4.79
N PHE A 395 -4.97 2.84 3.84
CA PHE A 395 -4.53 2.96 2.45
C PHE A 395 -5.03 4.24 1.79
N THR A 396 -6.31 4.58 1.96
CA THR A 396 -6.90 5.78 1.37
C THR A 396 -6.19 7.05 1.87
N TRP A 397 -5.97 7.13 3.18
CA TRP A 397 -5.23 8.25 3.78
C TRP A 397 -3.78 8.30 3.33
N LEU A 398 -3.12 7.14 3.24
CA LEU A 398 -1.73 7.05 2.77
C LEU A 398 -1.59 7.55 1.33
N MET A 399 -2.53 7.21 0.44
CA MET A 399 -2.52 7.69 -0.95
C MET A 399 -2.67 9.21 -1.03
N GLY A 400 -3.59 9.80 -0.25
CA GLY A 400 -3.75 11.25 -0.16
C GLY A 400 -2.50 11.95 0.37
N LEU A 401 -1.93 11.42 1.46
CA LEU A 401 -0.70 11.93 2.07
C LEU A 401 0.49 11.89 1.10
N MET A 402 0.65 10.78 0.38
CA MET A 402 1.73 10.64 -0.61
C MET A 402 1.57 11.61 -1.78
N GLY A 403 0.34 11.93 -2.19
CA GLY A 403 0.06 12.98 -3.16
C GLY A 403 0.53 14.37 -2.69
N TYR A 404 0.25 14.70 -1.43
CA TYR A 404 0.68 15.94 -0.81
C TYR A 404 2.22 16.02 -0.69
N ILE A 405 2.86 14.97 -0.16
CA ILE A 405 4.32 14.89 -0.02
C ILE A 405 5.00 15.06 -1.38
N ARG A 406 4.51 14.36 -2.41
CA ARG A 406 5.04 14.47 -3.77
C ARG A 406 5.03 15.90 -4.30
N SER A 407 3.98 16.66 -4.02
CA SER A 407 3.93 18.08 -4.40
C SER A 407 4.92 18.91 -3.58
N GLY A 408 5.01 18.66 -2.28
CA GLY A 408 5.86 19.43 -1.38
C GLY A 408 7.36 19.23 -1.55
N ILE A 409 7.82 18.03 -1.92
CA ILE A 409 9.27 17.76 -2.09
C ILE A 409 9.89 18.51 -3.27
N ARG A 410 9.08 19.04 -4.19
CA ARG A 410 9.55 19.91 -5.28
C ARG A 410 9.87 21.33 -4.82
N GLN A 411 9.61 21.70 -3.57
CA GLN A 411 10.03 22.95 -2.94
C GLN A 411 9.71 24.20 -3.77
N HIS A 412 8.43 24.54 -3.91
CA HIS A 412 7.92 25.68 -4.66
C HIS A 412 7.98 25.57 -6.19
N TRP A 413 8.31 24.39 -6.72
CA TRP A 413 8.23 24.12 -8.14
C TRP A 413 6.98 23.32 -8.51
N HIS A 414 6.21 23.83 -9.43
CA HIS A 414 5.08 23.09 -10.02
C HIS A 414 5.56 22.05 -11.03
N VAL A 415 6.48 22.45 -11.89
CA VAL A 415 7.34 21.55 -12.68
C VAL A 415 8.77 21.88 -12.27
N LEU A 416 9.52 20.88 -11.80
CA LEU A 416 10.85 21.08 -11.21
C LEU A 416 11.76 21.85 -12.19
N ASP A 417 12.40 22.89 -11.70
CA ASP A 417 13.32 23.79 -12.40
C ASP A 417 12.77 24.53 -13.64
N ILE A 418 11.49 24.31 -13.99
CA ILE A 418 10.82 24.92 -15.17
C ILE A 418 9.73 25.90 -14.76
N MET A 419 8.81 25.49 -13.90
CA MET A 419 7.63 26.30 -13.56
C MET A 419 7.50 26.41 -12.03
N ARG A 420 7.55 27.63 -11.49
CA ARG A 420 7.39 27.87 -10.04
C ARG A 420 5.91 27.91 -9.67
N ASP A 421 5.57 27.46 -8.46
CA ASP A 421 4.21 27.50 -7.90
C ASP A 421 3.61 28.91 -7.87
N GLY A 422 4.44 29.93 -7.64
CA GLY A 422 4.01 31.32 -7.59
C GLY A 422 3.98 32.04 -8.94
N SER A 423 4.31 31.35 -10.06
CA SER A 423 4.25 31.97 -11.38
C SER A 423 2.81 32.10 -11.86
N VAL A 424 2.56 33.04 -12.78
CA VAL A 424 1.25 33.22 -13.43
C VAL A 424 0.83 32.00 -14.26
N ASP A 425 1.79 31.14 -14.63
CA ASP A 425 1.54 29.94 -15.42
C ASP A 425 1.01 28.78 -14.56
N ALA A 426 1.34 28.74 -13.27
CA ALA A 426 0.88 27.72 -12.34
C ALA A 426 -0.24 28.23 -11.42
N PHE A 427 -0.11 29.47 -10.95
CA PHE A 427 -1.03 30.05 -9.96
C PHE A 427 -1.99 31.05 -10.61
N THR A 428 -3.30 30.84 -10.41
CA THR A 428 -4.32 31.83 -10.72
C THR A 428 -4.90 32.40 -9.43
N PRO A 429 -5.21 33.72 -9.36
CA PRO A 429 -5.77 34.34 -8.16
C PRO A 429 -7.05 33.68 -7.65
N THR A 430 -7.82 33.09 -8.55
CA THR A 430 -9.07 32.37 -8.23
C THR A 430 -8.84 30.95 -7.73
N LEU A 431 -7.63 30.41 -7.83
CA LEU A 431 -7.33 29.02 -7.51
C LEU A 431 -7.63 28.67 -6.04
N GLY A 432 -7.21 29.53 -5.11
CA GLY A 432 -7.49 29.33 -3.68
C GLY A 432 -8.98 29.38 -3.37
N PHE A 433 -9.70 30.29 -3.98
CA PHE A 433 -11.15 30.39 -3.85
C PHE A 433 -11.83 29.14 -4.45
N ALA A 434 -11.46 28.74 -5.65
CA ALA A 434 -12.01 27.56 -6.31
C ALA A 434 -11.72 26.27 -5.51
N ALA A 435 -10.51 26.11 -4.99
CA ALA A 435 -10.14 24.97 -4.14
C ALA A 435 -10.99 24.90 -2.86
N ASN A 436 -11.25 26.05 -2.23
CA ASN A 436 -12.12 26.13 -1.05
C ASN A 436 -13.57 25.78 -1.39
N VAL A 437 -14.11 26.31 -2.50
CA VAL A 437 -15.48 26.02 -2.96
C VAL A 437 -15.65 24.52 -3.23
N VAL A 438 -14.69 23.91 -3.95
CA VAL A 438 -14.72 22.44 -4.24
C VAL A 438 -14.60 21.63 -2.96
N SER A 439 -13.73 22.03 -2.03
CA SER A 439 -13.57 21.32 -0.75
C SER A 439 -14.85 21.36 0.08
N VAL A 440 -15.48 22.54 0.17
CA VAL A 440 -16.76 22.69 0.88
C VAL A 440 -17.87 21.89 0.19
N ALA A 441 -17.96 21.96 -1.14
CA ALA A 441 -18.94 21.17 -1.90
C ALA A 441 -18.74 19.66 -1.72
N ALA A 442 -17.49 19.18 -1.72
CA ALA A 442 -17.18 17.78 -1.46
C ALA A 442 -17.57 17.34 -0.04
N ILE A 443 -17.32 18.18 0.98
CA ILE A 443 -17.72 17.90 2.36
C ILE A 443 -19.26 17.83 2.47
N ILE A 444 -19.97 18.77 1.87
CA ILE A 444 -21.44 18.76 1.85
C ILE A 444 -21.96 17.51 1.15
N PHE A 445 -21.38 17.15 -0.01
CA PHE A 445 -21.75 15.94 -0.74
C PHE A 445 -21.53 14.67 0.11
N MET A 446 -20.38 14.55 0.76
CA MET A 446 -20.10 13.42 1.66
C MET A 446 -21.07 13.38 2.83
N ALA A 447 -21.39 14.52 3.43
CA ALA A 447 -22.40 14.61 4.50
C ALA A 447 -23.79 14.15 4.01
N MET A 448 -24.20 14.55 2.80
CA MET A 448 -25.45 14.09 2.18
C MET A 448 -25.44 12.59 1.92
N VAL A 449 -24.34 12.02 1.41
CA VAL A 449 -24.19 10.56 1.20
C VAL A 449 -24.34 9.83 2.53
N ILE A 450 -23.62 10.25 3.57
CA ILE A 450 -23.72 9.66 4.92
C ILE A 450 -25.16 9.76 5.43
N PHE A 451 -25.81 10.90 5.25
CA PHE A 451 -27.20 11.11 5.68
C PHE A 451 -28.18 10.19 4.96
N VAL A 452 -28.03 10.00 3.63
CA VAL A 452 -28.85 9.05 2.86
C VAL A 452 -28.65 7.62 3.36
N PHE A 453 -27.41 7.18 3.59
CA PHE A 453 -27.13 5.86 4.15
C PHE A 453 -27.70 5.70 5.55
N TRP A 454 -27.61 6.73 6.39
CA TRP A 454 -28.21 6.72 7.74
C TRP A 454 -29.75 6.59 7.68
N ILE A 455 -30.42 7.36 6.80
CA ILE A 455 -31.87 7.21 6.59
C ILE A 455 -32.23 5.81 6.12
N ALA A 456 -31.49 5.27 5.13
CA ALA A 456 -31.70 3.93 4.63
C ALA A 456 -31.56 2.87 5.74
N GLN A 457 -30.57 3.01 6.60
CA GLN A 457 -30.36 2.13 7.74
C GLN A 457 -31.48 2.24 8.79
N VAL A 458 -31.89 3.46 9.15
CA VAL A 458 -33.00 3.70 10.09
C VAL A 458 -34.31 3.17 9.53
N SER A 459 -34.54 3.31 8.21
CA SER A 459 -35.71 2.78 7.55
C SER A 459 -35.71 1.25 7.52
N SER A 460 -34.58 0.61 7.30
CA SER A 460 -34.45 -0.86 7.29
C SER A 460 -34.57 -1.46 8.69
N ASN A 461 -34.12 -0.78 9.73
CA ASN A 461 -34.21 -1.24 11.12
C ASN A 461 -35.67 -1.27 11.65
N LYS A 462 -36.59 -0.56 11.00
CA LYS A 462 -38.04 -0.66 11.32
C LYS A 462 -38.68 -1.96 10.87
N THR A 463 -38.01 -2.73 10.01
CA THR A 463 -38.46 -4.02 9.48
C THR A 463 -37.78 -5.23 10.12
N LEU A 464 -36.79 -5.03 11.00
CA LEU A 464 -36.09 -6.09 11.71
C LEU A 464 -36.77 -6.37 13.07
N PRO A 465 -37.00 -7.64 13.44
CA PRO A 465 -37.54 -7.98 14.75
C PRO A 465 -36.64 -7.48 15.87
N SER A 466 -37.25 -6.93 16.91
CA SER A 466 -36.61 -6.35 18.10
C SER A 466 -35.81 -7.36 18.95
N GLY A 467 -34.81 -8.01 18.39
CA GLY A 467 -34.00 -9.01 19.07
C GLY A 467 -32.52 -9.05 18.67
N TYR A 468 -32.12 -8.28 17.69
CA TYR A 468 -30.82 -8.42 17.02
C TYR A 468 -29.60 -7.76 17.71
N TRP A 469 -29.79 -7.06 18.83
CA TRP A 469 -28.73 -6.35 19.54
C TRP A 469 -28.46 -6.83 20.96
N LYS A 470 -28.91 -8.03 21.29
CA LYS A 470 -28.55 -8.68 22.56
C LYS A 470 -27.72 -9.92 22.28
N GLU A 471 -26.40 -9.71 22.08
CA GLU A 471 -25.32 -10.66 22.44
C GLU A 471 -23.96 -10.00 22.14
#